data_5fb91ba1ed7d3846c6af0f1c0b8ab198
#
_entry.id   5fb91ba1ed7d3846c6af0f1c0b8ab198
#
_cell.length_a   1.000
_cell.length_b   1.000
_cell.length_c   1.000
_cell.angle_alpha   90.00
_cell.angle_beta   90.00
_cell.angle_gamma   90.00
#
_symmetry.space_group_name_H-M   'P 1'
#
loop_
_entity.id
_entity.type
_entity.pdbx_description
1 polymer ?
#
loop_
_entity_poly.entity_id
_entity_poly.type
_entity_poly.pdbx_seq_one_letter_code
_entity_poly.pdbx_strand_id
1 'polypeptide(L)'
;MEVTQRFLKYVSFDTTSSETSDTVPTTAHQRVLGQYLADELAALGLEGAHLDDKGYVYAVLPATPGCDAPALGLIAHMDTSPAVSGADIHPEIVTYQGGDLPLKKAGSLKVKDFPFLERYIGQELIVTDGTTLL
;
A
#
# COMPACT_ATOMS: atom_id res chain seq x y z
N MET A 1 11.59 -0.75 -11.09
CA MET A 1 11.46 0.04 -9.82
C MET A 1 11.60 -0.93 -8.65
N GLU A 2 12.39 -0.60 -7.65
CA GLU A 2 12.55 -1.40 -6.43
C GLU A 2 11.26 -1.42 -5.60
N VAL A 3 11.04 -2.47 -4.79
CA VAL A 3 9.81 -2.62 -3.99
C VAL A 3 9.55 -1.44 -3.04
N THR A 4 10.59 -0.94 -2.40
CA THR A 4 10.50 0.25 -1.53
C THR A 4 10.02 1.48 -2.30
N GLN A 5 10.55 1.71 -3.50
CA GLN A 5 10.15 2.85 -4.34
C GLN A 5 8.70 2.72 -4.82
N ARG A 6 8.23 1.49 -5.11
CA ARG A 6 6.82 1.23 -5.44
C ARG A 6 5.93 1.56 -4.26
N PHE A 7 6.28 1.04 -3.08
CA PHE A 7 5.52 1.31 -1.87
C PHE A 7 5.41 2.83 -1.59
N LEU A 8 6.54 3.56 -1.61
CA LEU A 8 6.55 5.01 -1.43
C LEU A 8 5.71 5.74 -2.48
N LYS A 9 5.66 5.22 -3.71
CA LYS A 9 4.79 5.75 -4.76
C LYS A 9 3.31 5.47 -4.47
N TYR A 10 2.95 4.25 -4.06
CA TYR A 10 1.56 3.88 -3.80
C TYR A 10 0.96 4.67 -2.63
N VAL A 11 1.69 4.85 -1.54
CA VAL A 11 1.22 5.64 -0.39
C VAL A 11 1.10 7.14 -0.68
N SER A 12 1.63 7.63 -1.80
CA SER A 12 1.44 9.01 -2.23
C SER A 12 0.04 9.30 -2.82
N PHE A 13 -0.75 8.25 -3.09
CA PHE A 13 -2.13 8.40 -3.54
C PHE A 13 -3.07 8.40 -2.34
N ASP A 14 -3.98 9.36 -2.29
CA ASP A 14 -5.09 9.27 -1.35
C ASP A 14 -6.07 8.19 -1.81
N THR A 15 -6.27 7.17 -0.99
CA THR A 15 -7.19 6.06 -1.25
C THR A 15 -8.18 5.87 -0.12
N THR A 16 -8.36 6.91 0.70
CA THR A 16 -9.27 6.86 1.85
C THR A 16 -10.67 6.46 1.42
N SER A 17 -11.22 5.43 2.07
CA SER A 17 -12.59 4.97 1.88
C SER A 17 -13.60 5.89 2.59
N SER A 18 -14.90 5.69 2.31
CA SER A 18 -15.99 6.41 2.96
C SER A 18 -17.01 5.41 3.51
N GLU A 19 -17.33 5.53 4.79
CA GLU A 19 -18.34 4.70 5.46
C GLU A 19 -19.79 5.11 5.11
N THR A 20 -19.97 6.31 4.56
CA THR A 20 -21.27 6.88 4.25
C THR A 20 -21.62 6.89 2.77
N SER A 21 -20.72 6.38 1.93
CA SER A 21 -20.92 6.34 0.48
C SER A 21 -21.60 5.04 0.05
N ASP A 22 -22.59 5.16 -0.81
CA ASP A 22 -23.28 4.03 -1.46
C ASP A 22 -22.67 3.65 -2.81
N THR A 23 -21.53 4.26 -3.18
CA THR A 23 -20.87 3.99 -4.47
C THR A 23 -19.78 2.92 -4.37
N VAL A 24 -19.39 2.35 -5.50
CA VAL A 24 -18.24 1.44 -5.62
C VAL A 24 -17.34 1.95 -6.76
N PRO A 25 -16.11 2.35 -6.47
CA PRO A 25 -15.50 2.44 -5.14
C PRO A 25 -16.19 3.53 -4.28
N THR A 26 -15.98 3.46 -2.96
CA THR A 26 -16.61 4.40 -2.02
C THR A 26 -16.16 5.84 -2.20
N THR A 27 -14.98 6.05 -2.78
CA THR A 27 -14.45 7.37 -3.14
C THR A 27 -13.83 7.34 -4.54
N ALA A 28 -14.06 8.36 -5.33
CA ALA A 28 -13.61 8.39 -6.72
C ALA A 28 -12.07 8.45 -6.85
N HIS A 29 -11.37 9.02 -5.86
CA HIS A 29 -9.91 9.14 -5.90
C HIS A 29 -9.17 7.79 -5.77
N GLN A 30 -9.81 6.74 -5.23
CA GLN A 30 -9.25 5.38 -5.23
C GLN A 30 -8.94 4.89 -6.66
N ARG A 31 -9.70 5.35 -7.66
CA ARG A 31 -9.48 5.00 -9.07
C ARG A 31 -8.16 5.52 -9.61
N VAL A 32 -7.58 6.57 -9.01
CA VAL A 32 -6.29 7.14 -9.45
C VAL A 32 -5.16 6.14 -9.20
N LEU A 33 -5.11 5.56 -8.00
CA LEU A 33 -4.17 4.45 -7.73
C LEU A 33 -4.51 3.23 -8.60
N GLY A 34 -5.81 2.89 -8.75
CA GLY A 34 -6.23 1.76 -9.58
C GLY A 34 -5.72 1.86 -11.02
N GLN A 35 -5.84 3.04 -11.64
CA GLN A 35 -5.31 3.25 -13.00
C GLN A 35 -3.79 3.15 -13.03
N TYR A 36 -3.11 3.76 -12.06
CA TYR A 36 -1.65 3.65 -11.94
C TYR A 36 -1.18 2.20 -11.86
N LEU A 37 -1.86 1.37 -11.04
CA LEU A 37 -1.55 -0.05 -10.90
C LEU A 37 -1.82 -0.85 -12.18
N ALA A 38 -2.92 -0.58 -12.89
CA ALA A 38 -3.20 -1.21 -14.17
C ALA A 38 -2.12 -0.91 -15.20
N ASP A 39 -1.68 0.34 -15.29
CA ASP A 39 -0.61 0.77 -16.21
C ASP A 39 0.74 0.12 -15.82
N GLU A 40 1.04 0.03 -14.53
CA GLU A 40 2.27 -0.60 -14.06
C GLU A 40 2.28 -2.11 -14.30
N LEU A 41 1.16 -2.80 -14.07
CA LEU A 41 1.02 -4.24 -14.35
C LEU A 41 1.18 -4.53 -15.85
N ALA A 42 0.61 -3.70 -16.71
CA ALA A 42 0.82 -3.77 -18.15
C ALA A 42 2.30 -3.56 -18.52
N ALA A 43 2.96 -2.58 -17.93
CA ALA A 43 4.38 -2.30 -18.13
C ALA A 43 5.30 -3.43 -17.64
N LEU A 44 4.85 -4.21 -16.66
CA LEU A 44 5.53 -5.42 -16.20
C LEU A 44 5.31 -6.64 -17.10
N GLY A 45 4.48 -6.51 -18.13
CA GLY A 45 4.20 -7.56 -19.09
C GLY A 45 3.08 -8.53 -18.67
N LEU A 46 2.26 -8.19 -17.70
CA LEU A 46 1.09 -9.00 -17.36
C LEU A 46 -0.01 -8.81 -18.40
N GLU A 47 -0.72 -9.90 -18.69
CA GLU A 47 -1.79 -9.89 -19.68
C GLU A 47 -3.10 -9.35 -19.12
N GLY A 48 -3.87 -8.66 -19.96
CA GLY A 48 -5.19 -8.18 -19.62
C GLY A 48 -5.24 -7.19 -18.46
N ALA A 49 -4.14 -6.49 -18.14
CA ALA A 49 -4.10 -5.51 -17.08
C ALA A 49 -5.10 -4.38 -17.35
N HIS A 50 -6.04 -4.17 -16.45
CA HIS A 50 -7.07 -3.13 -16.58
C HIS A 50 -7.71 -2.77 -15.25
N LEU A 51 -8.26 -1.57 -15.19
CA LEU A 51 -9.16 -1.09 -14.13
C LEU A 51 -10.60 -1.20 -14.63
N ASP A 52 -11.47 -1.89 -13.90
CA ASP A 52 -12.86 -2.01 -14.27
C ASP A 52 -13.75 -0.81 -13.81
N ASP A 53 -15.03 -0.86 -14.12
CA ASP A 53 -16.00 0.19 -13.78
C ASP A 53 -16.28 0.29 -12.27
N LYS A 54 -15.98 -0.77 -11.50
CA LYS A 54 -16.12 -0.84 -10.04
C LYS A 54 -14.84 -0.46 -9.28
N GLY A 55 -13.74 -0.18 -10.00
CA GLY A 55 -12.47 0.19 -9.40
C GLY A 55 -11.57 -1.00 -9.04
N TYR A 56 -11.89 -2.21 -9.51
CA TYR A 56 -11.00 -3.35 -9.34
C TYR A 56 -9.94 -3.38 -10.43
N VAL A 57 -8.71 -3.71 -10.05
CA VAL A 57 -7.59 -3.91 -10.98
C VAL A 57 -7.37 -5.40 -11.17
N TYR A 58 -7.32 -5.82 -12.42
CA TYR A 58 -7.04 -7.20 -12.82
C TYR A 58 -5.81 -7.28 -13.69
N ALA A 59 -5.06 -8.36 -13.55
CA ALA A 59 -4.01 -8.75 -14.48
C ALA A 59 -3.73 -10.24 -14.36
N VAL A 60 -3.18 -10.83 -15.39
CA VAL A 60 -2.85 -12.26 -15.43
C VAL A 60 -1.35 -12.43 -15.75
N LEU A 61 -0.67 -13.20 -14.92
CA LEU A 61 0.62 -13.78 -15.26
C LEU A 61 0.37 -15.18 -15.84
N PRO A 62 0.62 -15.39 -17.14
CA PRO A 62 0.40 -16.71 -17.76
C PRO A 62 1.21 -17.80 -17.08
N ALA A 63 0.68 -19.01 -17.08
CA ALA A 63 1.41 -20.17 -16.61
C ALA A 63 2.68 -20.41 -17.46
N THR A 64 3.71 -20.95 -16.83
CA THR A 64 4.88 -21.46 -17.57
C THR A 64 4.43 -22.54 -18.55
N PRO A 65 4.92 -22.53 -19.81
CA PRO A 65 4.55 -23.53 -20.81
C PRO A 65 4.71 -24.96 -20.27
N GLY A 66 3.67 -25.78 -20.46
CA GLY A 66 3.62 -27.16 -19.98
C GLY A 66 3.24 -27.32 -18.50
N CYS A 67 2.82 -26.26 -17.82
CA CYS A 67 2.31 -26.31 -16.45
C CYS A 67 0.79 -26.51 -16.47
N ASP A 68 0.30 -27.62 -15.89
CA ASP A 68 -1.12 -27.95 -15.76
C ASP A 68 -1.65 -27.68 -14.34
N ALA A 69 -0.90 -26.93 -13.51
CA ALA A 69 -1.32 -26.56 -12.16
C ALA A 69 -2.55 -25.65 -12.20
N PRO A 70 -3.44 -25.72 -11.19
CA PRO A 70 -4.53 -24.76 -11.03
C PRO A 70 -4.02 -23.32 -10.92
N ALA A 71 -4.83 -22.38 -11.40
CA ALA A 71 -4.52 -20.95 -11.25
C ALA A 71 -4.50 -20.53 -9.78
N LEU A 72 -3.52 -19.71 -9.41
CA LEU A 72 -3.43 -19.06 -8.11
C LEU A 72 -3.95 -17.63 -8.23
N GLY A 73 -4.93 -17.26 -7.38
CA GLY A 73 -5.40 -15.90 -7.25
C GLY A 73 -4.66 -15.17 -6.11
N LEU A 74 -4.11 -13.99 -6.39
CA LEU A 74 -3.57 -13.08 -5.38
C LEU A 74 -4.50 -11.88 -5.28
N ILE A 75 -4.90 -11.52 -4.06
CA ILE A 75 -5.84 -10.43 -3.80
C ILE A 75 -5.22 -9.48 -2.79
N ALA A 76 -5.26 -8.18 -3.09
CA ALA A 76 -4.84 -7.11 -2.18
C ALA A 76 -5.81 -5.95 -2.31
N HIS A 77 -6.20 -5.32 -1.17
CA HIS A 77 -7.02 -4.12 -1.20
C HIS A 77 -6.17 -2.87 -1.49
N MET A 78 -6.80 -1.85 -2.06
CA MET A 78 -6.16 -0.58 -2.39
C MET A 78 -6.59 0.56 -1.48
N ASP A 79 -7.77 0.44 -0.87
CA ASP A 79 -8.33 1.48 -0.01
C ASP A 79 -7.65 1.55 1.36
N THR A 80 -7.69 2.72 1.97
CA THR A 80 -7.26 2.94 3.34
C THR A 80 -8.45 3.30 4.22
N SER A 81 -8.33 3.02 5.53
CA SER A 81 -9.36 3.30 6.52
C SER A 81 -9.62 4.81 6.66
N PRO A 82 -10.88 5.25 6.81
CA PRO A 82 -11.21 6.64 7.08
C PRO A 82 -10.96 7.06 8.55
N ALA A 83 -10.52 6.16 9.41
CA ALA A 83 -10.27 6.44 10.83
C ALA A 83 -9.16 7.48 11.06
N VAL A 84 -8.17 7.52 10.16
CA VAL A 84 -7.09 8.52 10.14
C VAL A 84 -6.87 8.94 8.68
N SER A 85 -6.41 10.18 8.45
CA SER A 85 -6.17 10.67 7.10
C SER A 85 -5.21 9.77 6.31
N GLY A 86 -5.60 9.41 5.10
CA GLY A 86 -4.77 8.76 4.09
C GLY A 86 -4.26 9.73 3.01
N ALA A 87 -4.53 11.03 3.18
CA ALA A 87 -4.08 12.07 2.28
C ALA A 87 -2.80 12.75 2.80
N ASP A 88 -1.98 13.25 1.89
CA ASP A 88 -0.78 14.02 2.19
C ASP A 88 0.19 13.27 3.12
N ILE A 89 0.39 11.99 2.84
CA ILE A 89 1.27 11.11 3.61
C ILE A 89 2.73 11.50 3.36
N HIS A 90 3.48 11.69 4.44
CA HIS A 90 4.91 12.00 4.41
C HIS A 90 5.72 10.82 4.97
N PRO A 91 6.01 9.79 4.17
CA PRO A 91 6.79 8.65 4.61
C PRO A 91 8.27 9.03 4.78
N GLU A 92 8.88 8.49 5.83
CA GLU A 92 10.31 8.64 6.09
C GLU A 92 10.96 7.26 6.24
N ILE A 93 12.21 7.14 5.78
CA ILE A 93 13.02 5.95 6.03
C ILE A 93 13.97 6.28 7.17
N VAL A 94 13.88 5.51 8.25
CA VAL A 94 14.70 5.69 9.44
C VAL A 94 15.43 4.40 9.79
N THR A 95 16.71 4.49 10.15
CA THR A 95 17.43 3.33 10.70
C THR A 95 17.08 3.19 12.18
N TYR A 96 16.40 2.09 12.51
CA TYR A 96 15.96 1.85 13.89
C TYR A 96 17.12 1.44 14.79
N GLN A 97 17.34 2.18 15.89
CA GLN A 97 18.43 1.95 16.82
C GLN A 97 18.01 1.24 18.13
N GLY A 98 16.74 0.85 18.22
CA GLY A 98 16.17 0.27 19.44
C GLY A 98 15.44 1.29 20.31
N GLY A 99 14.64 0.79 21.26
CA GLY A 99 13.81 1.61 22.14
C GLY A 99 12.57 2.18 21.45
N ASP A 100 11.91 3.13 22.10
CA ASP A 100 10.74 3.78 21.52
C ASP A 100 11.14 4.62 20.29
N LEU A 101 10.38 4.49 19.21
CA LEU A 101 10.61 5.20 17.95
C LEU A 101 9.72 6.46 17.88
N PRO A 102 10.25 7.66 18.11
CA PRO A 102 9.48 8.89 17.99
C PRO A 102 9.13 9.16 16.53
N LEU A 103 7.90 9.63 16.28
CA LEU A 103 7.46 10.11 14.99
C LEU A 103 7.61 11.63 14.93
N LYS A 104 7.90 12.14 13.74
CA LYS A 104 8.40 13.53 13.57
C LYS A 104 7.44 14.63 14.03
N LYS A 105 6.12 14.44 13.87
CA LYS A 105 5.12 15.43 14.24
C LYS A 105 4.26 15.01 15.43
N ALA A 106 3.90 13.74 15.53
CA ALA A 106 2.99 13.28 16.57
C ALA A 106 3.24 11.82 16.95
N GLY A 107 3.26 11.58 18.27
CA GLY A 107 3.31 10.24 18.84
C GLY A 107 4.66 9.55 18.78
N SER A 108 4.66 8.29 19.17
CA SER A 108 5.79 7.38 19.08
C SER A 108 5.30 5.93 19.02
N LEU A 109 6.03 5.07 18.33
CA LEU A 109 5.83 3.63 18.39
C LEU A 109 6.60 3.13 19.62
N LYS A 110 5.86 2.73 20.66
CA LYS A 110 6.45 2.29 21.92
C LYS A 110 6.75 0.81 21.89
N VAL A 111 7.94 0.41 22.30
CA VAL A 111 8.34 -1.01 22.36
C VAL A 111 7.41 -1.82 23.26
N LYS A 112 6.90 -1.23 24.36
CA LYS A 112 5.93 -1.91 25.22
C LYS A 112 4.62 -2.29 24.51
N ASP A 113 4.19 -1.49 23.53
CA ASP A 113 2.97 -1.71 22.76
C ASP A 113 3.26 -2.53 21.48
N PHE A 114 4.48 -2.42 20.94
CA PHE A 114 4.98 -3.08 19.73
C PHE A 114 6.32 -3.79 19.99
N PRO A 115 6.37 -4.85 20.81
CA PRO A 115 7.64 -5.49 21.21
C PRO A 115 8.39 -6.12 20.04
N PHE A 116 7.72 -6.38 18.91
CA PHE A 116 8.38 -6.89 17.70
C PHE A 116 9.37 -5.90 17.08
N LEU A 117 9.29 -4.60 17.39
CA LEU A 117 10.22 -3.58 16.90
C LEU A 117 11.68 -3.93 17.22
N GLU A 118 11.94 -4.55 18.38
CA GLU A 118 13.31 -4.93 18.76
C GLU A 118 13.98 -5.91 17.79
N ARG A 119 13.21 -6.61 16.96
CA ARG A 119 13.74 -7.50 15.91
C ARG A 119 14.33 -6.73 14.73
N TYR A 120 14.06 -5.44 14.64
CA TYR A 120 14.45 -4.59 13.52
C TYR A 120 15.60 -3.62 13.85
N ILE A 121 16.26 -3.79 15.01
CA ILE A 121 17.42 -2.99 15.38
C ILE A 121 18.48 -3.07 14.27
N GLY A 122 18.95 -1.90 13.80
CA GLY A 122 19.90 -1.77 12.71
C GLY A 122 19.30 -1.84 11.31
N GLN A 123 17.97 -2.07 11.18
CA GLN A 123 17.27 -2.10 9.89
C GLN A 123 16.63 -0.75 9.59
N GLU A 124 16.40 -0.51 8.30
CA GLU A 124 15.61 0.63 7.83
C GLU A 124 14.12 0.34 7.94
N LEU A 125 13.38 1.25 8.56
CA LEU A 125 11.93 1.21 8.68
C LEU A 125 11.31 2.38 7.91
N ILE A 126 10.20 2.13 7.23
CA ILE A 126 9.38 3.18 6.65
C ILE A 126 8.33 3.56 7.69
N VAL A 127 8.27 4.84 8.04
CA VAL A 127 7.34 5.37 9.03
C VAL A 127 6.64 6.61 8.50
N THR A 128 5.50 6.98 9.08
CA THR A 128 4.88 8.30 8.85
C THR A 128 5.39 9.32 9.86
N ASP A 129 4.99 10.56 9.70
CA ASP A 129 5.24 11.61 10.69
C ASP A 129 4.33 11.53 11.94
N GLY A 130 3.44 10.56 11.99
CA GLY A 130 2.50 10.31 13.09
C GLY A 130 1.13 11.01 12.94
N THR A 131 0.89 11.72 11.84
CA THR A 131 -0.39 12.43 11.58
C THR A 131 -1.29 11.70 10.59
N THR A 132 -0.76 10.71 9.87
CA THR A 132 -1.47 9.95 8.82
C THR A 132 -1.26 8.46 9.00
N LEU A 133 -2.05 7.66 8.28
CA LEU A 133 -1.71 6.26 8.00
C LEU A 133 -0.53 6.17 7.02
N LEU A 134 0.04 4.98 6.91
CA LEU A 134 1.03 4.66 5.89
C LEU A 134 0.44 3.67 4.90
#